data_fb1591c06959c9a0930fa1861b53ae74
#
_entry.id   fb1591c06959c9a0930fa1861b53ae74
#
_cell.length_a   1.000
_cell.length_b   1.000
_cell.length_c   1.000
_cell.angle_alpha   90.00
_cell.angle_beta   90.00
_cell.angle_gamma   90.00
#
_symmetry.space_group_name_H-M   'P 1'
#
loop_
_entity.id
_entity.type
_entity.pdbx_description
1 polymer ?
#
loop_
_entity_poly.entity_id
_entity_poly.type
_entity_poly.pdbx_seq_one_letter_code
_entity_poly.pdbx_strand_id
1 'polypeptide(L)'
;LFPYTTLFRSKFAVCKAGMPFVAEAMEVLGGIGYCEESELPRLYREMPVNSIWEGSGNIMCLDVLRVLAKQQGISELLHDAFGAVKGQDRHFDRAWRQLQQQLRKPLEAQGREITRQLYLLATGAQLLQFAPPSIAQAWCRMMLDIRGASVVAEQVQSDLLLRATGGAG
;
A
#
# COMPACT_ATOMS: atom_id res chain seq x y z
N LEU A 1 -4.43 -15.36 9.87
CA LEU A 1 -3.78 -14.31 9.09
C LEU A 1 -2.43 -14.81 8.57
N PHE A 2 -2.16 -14.63 7.32
CA PHE A 2 -1.11 -15.17 6.46
C PHE A 2 0.32 -14.79 6.90
N PRO A 3 1.10 -15.58 7.65
CA PRO A 3 2.39 -15.08 8.10
C PRO A 3 3.36 -14.78 6.95
N TYR A 4 3.49 -15.69 5.97
CA TYR A 4 4.49 -15.51 4.91
C TYR A 4 4.10 -14.52 3.80
N THR A 5 2.89 -14.59 3.24
CA THR A 5 2.45 -13.63 2.22
C THR A 5 2.35 -12.22 2.79
N THR A 6 1.92 -12.08 4.04
CA THR A 6 1.87 -10.79 4.73
C THR A 6 3.25 -10.19 4.87
N LEU A 7 4.24 -10.98 5.29
CA LEU A 7 5.61 -10.52 5.45
C LEU A 7 6.20 -10.03 4.12
N PHE A 8 6.17 -10.85 3.06
CA PHE A 8 6.80 -10.49 1.78
C PHE A 8 6.11 -9.33 1.07
N ARG A 9 4.77 -9.28 1.02
CA ARG A 9 4.05 -8.16 0.40
C ARG A 9 4.23 -6.86 1.16
N SER A 10 4.21 -6.91 2.50
CA SER A 10 4.38 -5.73 3.34
C SER A 10 5.80 -5.21 3.25
N LYS A 11 6.81 -6.09 3.33
CA LYS A 11 8.21 -5.70 3.13
C LYS A 11 8.41 -5.06 1.76
N PHE A 12 7.91 -5.69 0.68
CA PHE A 12 8.00 -5.13 -0.66
C PHE A 12 7.41 -3.72 -0.73
N ALA A 13 6.18 -3.54 -0.27
CA ALA A 13 5.48 -2.26 -0.37
C ALA A 13 6.12 -1.17 0.49
N VAL A 14 6.43 -1.48 1.76
CA VAL A 14 7.01 -0.52 2.71
C VAL A 14 8.41 -0.10 2.27
N CYS A 15 9.27 -1.06 1.87
CA CYS A 15 10.62 -0.73 1.42
C CYS A 15 10.63 0.07 0.11
N LYS A 16 9.65 -0.17 -0.80
CA LYS A 16 9.53 0.62 -2.02
C LYS A 16 8.95 2.01 -1.79
N ALA A 17 8.09 2.17 -0.80
CA ALA A 17 7.54 3.47 -0.42
C ALA A 17 8.52 4.30 0.43
N GLY A 18 9.49 3.68 1.09
CA GLY A 18 10.38 4.34 2.03
C GLY A 18 11.24 5.44 1.40
N MET A 19 11.82 5.19 0.23
CA MET A 19 12.64 6.20 -0.48
C MET A 19 11.87 7.50 -0.78
N PRO A 20 10.75 7.47 -1.53
CA PRO A 20 9.98 8.67 -1.78
C PRO A 20 9.44 9.30 -0.49
N PHE A 21 9.03 8.48 0.50
CA PHE A 21 8.55 9.01 1.78
C PHE A 21 9.61 9.84 2.52
N VAL A 22 10.86 9.36 2.60
CA VAL A 22 11.93 10.13 3.26
C VAL A 22 12.33 11.35 2.42
N ALA A 23 12.30 11.26 1.08
CA ALA A 23 12.52 12.41 0.21
C ALA A 23 11.51 13.53 0.49
N GLU A 24 10.22 13.22 0.52
CA GLU A 24 9.16 14.18 0.87
C GLU A 24 9.35 14.77 2.27
N ALA A 25 9.75 13.94 3.25
CA ALA A 25 10.05 14.43 4.60
C ALA A 25 11.23 15.43 4.63
N MET A 26 12.25 15.20 3.79
CA MET A 26 13.36 16.16 3.62
C MET A 26 12.87 17.48 3.02
N GLU A 27 12.01 17.42 2.00
CA GLU A 27 11.44 18.61 1.36
C GLU A 27 10.61 19.46 2.34
N VAL A 28 9.83 18.81 3.23
CA VAL A 28 9.05 19.52 4.27
C VAL A 28 9.94 20.37 5.18
N LEU A 29 11.16 19.92 5.48
CA LEU A 29 12.11 20.68 6.30
C LEU A 29 12.96 21.68 5.50
N GLY A 30 12.83 21.70 4.18
CA GLY A 30 13.64 22.55 3.31
C GLY A 30 15.15 22.23 3.39
N GLY A 31 16.01 23.24 3.30
CA GLY A 31 17.46 23.04 3.29
C GLY A 31 18.02 22.26 4.48
N ILE A 32 17.46 22.44 5.68
CA ILE A 32 17.85 21.68 6.87
C ILE A 32 17.59 20.20 6.72
N GLY A 33 16.51 19.81 6.02
CA GLY A 33 16.21 18.39 5.74
C GLY A 33 17.28 17.69 4.92
N TYR A 34 18.06 18.42 4.14
CA TYR A 34 19.17 17.89 3.34
C TYR A 34 20.52 17.91 4.07
N CYS A 35 20.67 18.77 5.08
CA CYS A 35 21.91 18.95 5.84
C CYS A 35 22.10 17.84 6.88
N GLU A 36 23.36 17.46 7.15
CA GLU A 36 23.73 16.36 8.07
C GLU A 36 23.41 16.66 9.55
N GLU A 37 23.00 17.88 9.88
CA GLU A 37 22.47 18.26 11.19
C GLU A 37 21.12 17.59 11.50
N SER A 38 20.40 17.13 10.46
CA SER A 38 19.19 16.33 10.60
C SER A 38 19.47 14.83 10.37
N GLU A 39 18.59 13.96 10.90
CA GLU A 39 18.70 12.51 10.67
C GLU A 39 18.23 12.07 9.28
N LEU A 40 17.48 12.90 8.56
CA LEU A 40 16.82 12.53 7.32
C LEU A 40 17.79 12.16 6.19
N PRO A 41 18.92 12.84 5.95
CA PRO A 41 19.89 12.44 4.94
C PRO A 41 20.45 11.04 5.16
N ARG A 42 20.70 10.66 6.43
CA ARG A 42 21.14 9.32 6.79
C ARG A 42 20.05 8.29 6.51
N LEU A 43 18.81 8.55 6.94
CA LEU A 43 17.66 7.68 6.67
C LEU A 43 17.44 7.49 5.18
N TYR A 44 17.55 8.56 4.37
CA TYR A 44 17.43 8.48 2.92
C TYR A 44 18.49 7.55 2.30
N ARG A 45 19.75 7.64 2.75
CA ARG A 45 20.83 6.76 2.27
C ARG A 45 20.64 5.31 2.72
N GLU A 46 19.98 5.06 3.85
CA GLU A 46 19.69 3.71 4.35
C GLU A 46 18.50 3.03 3.64
N MET A 47 17.55 3.82 3.11
CA MET A 47 16.32 3.25 2.50
C MET A 47 16.58 2.21 1.39
N PRO A 48 17.55 2.38 0.45
CA PRO A 48 17.77 1.41 -0.61
C PRO A 48 18.12 0.02 -0.11
N VAL A 49 18.92 -0.11 0.96
CA VAL A 49 19.34 -1.42 1.48
C VAL A 49 18.15 -2.24 2.00
N ASN A 50 17.11 -1.59 2.51
CA ASN A 50 15.91 -2.27 3.00
C ASN A 50 15.14 -3.00 1.88
N SER A 51 15.30 -2.59 0.63
CA SER A 51 14.71 -3.28 -0.51
C SER A 51 15.65 -4.27 -1.21
N ILE A 52 16.85 -4.50 -0.65
CA ILE A 52 17.88 -5.39 -1.19
C ILE A 52 18.08 -6.61 -0.30
N TRP A 53 18.35 -6.40 1.00
CA TRP A 53 18.65 -7.49 1.93
C TRP A 53 17.42 -8.33 2.25
N GLU A 54 17.62 -9.60 2.64
CA GLU A 54 16.57 -10.59 2.91
C GLU A 54 15.58 -10.79 1.74
N GLY A 55 16.05 -10.58 0.53
CA GLY A 55 15.31 -10.73 -0.71
C GLY A 55 15.01 -9.41 -1.40
N SER A 56 15.53 -9.26 -2.62
CA SER A 56 15.24 -8.11 -3.46
C SER A 56 13.76 -8.05 -3.85
N GLY A 57 13.30 -6.88 -4.31
CA GLY A 57 11.90 -6.66 -4.67
C GLY A 57 11.33 -7.70 -5.63
N ASN A 58 12.10 -8.17 -6.63
CA ASN A 58 11.63 -9.22 -7.55
C ASN A 58 11.51 -10.58 -6.86
N ILE A 59 12.50 -10.94 -6.03
CA ILE A 59 12.47 -12.21 -5.30
C ILE A 59 11.26 -12.26 -4.36
N MET A 60 11.00 -11.19 -3.62
CA MET A 60 9.82 -11.10 -2.76
C MET A 60 8.50 -11.28 -3.54
N CYS A 61 8.41 -10.69 -4.74
CA CYS A 61 7.21 -10.85 -5.57
C CYS A 61 7.05 -12.27 -6.12
N LEU A 62 8.15 -12.93 -6.52
CA LEU A 62 8.13 -14.33 -6.92
C LEU A 62 7.76 -15.25 -5.77
N ASP A 63 8.20 -14.97 -4.55
CA ASP A 63 7.83 -15.74 -3.36
C ASP A 63 6.35 -15.56 -3.03
N VAL A 64 5.78 -14.37 -3.19
CA VAL A 64 4.32 -14.17 -3.10
C VAL A 64 3.59 -15.05 -4.11
N LEU A 65 4.01 -15.07 -5.38
CA LEU A 65 3.39 -15.93 -6.40
C LEU A 65 3.53 -17.42 -6.09
N ARG A 66 4.69 -17.84 -5.59
CA ARG A 66 4.92 -19.25 -5.17
C ARG A 66 3.99 -19.66 -4.03
N VAL A 67 3.79 -18.78 -3.04
CA VAL A 67 2.88 -19.08 -1.93
C VAL A 67 1.44 -19.12 -2.42
N LEU A 68 1.02 -18.19 -3.28
CA LEU A 68 -0.31 -18.20 -3.89
C LEU A 68 -0.58 -19.49 -4.69
N ALA A 69 0.44 -20.04 -5.34
CA ALA A 69 0.30 -21.24 -6.16
C ALA A 69 0.32 -22.56 -5.32
N LYS A 70 1.07 -22.58 -4.21
CA LYS A 70 1.34 -23.82 -3.45
C LYS A 70 0.46 -24.01 -2.23
N GLN A 71 -0.03 -22.93 -1.62
CA GLN A 71 -0.74 -23.02 -0.35
C GLN A 71 -2.24 -23.21 -0.60
N GLN A 72 -2.73 -24.40 -0.30
CA GLN A 72 -4.17 -24.67 -0.30
C GLN A 72 -4.89 -23.74 0.69
N GLY A 73 -6.10 -23.32 0.35
CA GLY A 73 -6.92 -22.46 1.22
C GLY A 73 -6.57 -20.96 1.16
N ILE A 74 -5.55 -20.55 0.40
CA ILE A 74 -5.18 -19.13 0.35
C ILE A 74 -6.23 -18.29 -0.39
N SER A 75 -6.88 -18.91 -1.37
CA SER A 75 -7.98 -18.26 -2.12
C SER A 75 -9.17 -17.99 -1.22
N GLU A 76 -9.58 -18.97 -0.42
CA GLU A 76 -10.67 -18.86 0.55
C GLU A 76 -10.36 -17.80 1.60
N LEU A 77 -9.15 -17.80 2.13
CA LEU A 77 -8.74 -16.79 3.10
C LEU A 77 -8.72 -15.37 2.53
N LEU A 78 -8.32 -15.17 1.26
CA LEU A 78 -8.42 -13.87 0.59
C LEU A 78 -9.89 -13.48 0.37
N HIS A 79 -10.72 -14.45 0.00
CA HIS A 79 -12.15 -14.25 -0.14
C HIS A 79 -12.81 -13.84 1.18
N ASP A 80 -12.46 -14.47 2.30
CA ASP A 80 -12.98 -14.14 3.61
C ASP A 80 -12.51 -12.75 4.05
N ALA A 81 -11.21 -12.48 3.94
CA ALA A 81 -10.62 -11.22 4.37
C ALA A 81 -11.16 -10.01 3.59
N PHE A 82 -11.33 -10.15 2.28
CA PHE A 82 -11.81 -9.06 1.42
C PHE A 82 -13.33 -9.06 1.24
N GLY A 83 -13.96 -10.23 1.41
CA GLY A 83 -15.41 -10.38 1.41
C GLY A 83 -16.08 -9.68 2.59
N ALA A 84 -15.42 -9.61 3.74
CA ALA A 84 -15.91 -8.93 4.94
C ALA A 84 -16.23 -7.43 4.72
N VAL A 85 -15.59 -6.78 3.74
CA VAL A 85 -15.80 -5.35 3.41
C VAL A 85 -16.46 -5.15 2.05
N LYS A 86 -16.92 -6.22 1.42
CA LYS A 86 -17.60 -6.17 0.12
C LYS A 86 -18.81 -5.25 0.16
N GLY A 87 -18.94 -4.37 -0.82
CA GLY A 87 -20.05 -3.43 -0.94
C GLY A 87 -19.86 -2.14 -0.15
N GLN A 88 -18.82 -2.00 0.67
CA GLN A 88 -18.55 -0.77 1.43
C GLN A 88 -17.90 0.32 0.57
N ASP A 89 -17.13 -0.06 -0.46
CA ASP A 89 -16.51 0.89 -1.39
C ASP A 89 -16.40 0.33 -2.81
N ARG A 90 -16.84 1.10 -3.80
CA ARG A 90 -16.85 0.69 -5.22
C ARG A 90 -15.45 0.51 -5.82
N HIS A 91 -14.45 1.29 -5.36
CA HIS A 91 -13.08 1.22 -5.86
C HIS A 91 -12.40 -0.05 -5.32
N PHE A 92 -12.66 -0.37 -4.05
CA PHE A 92 -12.24 -1.61 -3.44
C PHE A 92 -12.82 -2.83 -4.16
N ASP A 93 -14.13 -2.87 -4.37
CA ASP A 93 -14.81 -3.98 -5.04
C ASP A 93 -14.32 -4.17 -6.47
N ARG A 94 -14.02 -3.09 -7.18
CA ARG A 94 -13.46 -3.15 -8.54
C ARG A 94 -12.04 -3.71 -8.53
N ALA A 95 -11.17 -3.20 -7.66
CA ALA A 95 -9.79 -3.65 -7.56
C ALA A 95 -9.71 -5.12 -7.15
N TRP A 96 -10.57 -5.56 -6.22
CA TRP A 96 -10.66 -6.97 -5.83
C TRP A 96 -11.08 -7.87 -6.99
N ARG A 97 -12.11 -7.50 -7.76
CA ARG A 97 -12.52 -8.26 -8.96
C ARG A 97 -11.40 -8.35 -10.01
N GLN A 98 -10.64 -7.29 -10.22
CA GLN A 98 -9.49 -7.30 -11.13
C GLN A 98 -8.40 -8.25 -10.66
N LEU A 99 -8.05 -8.20 -9.38
CA LEU A 99 -7.06 -9.12 -8.80
C LEU A 99 -7.51 -10.58 -8.90
N GLN A 100 -8.78 -10.88 -8.62
CA GLN A 100 -9.32 -12.24 -8.77
C GLN A 100 -9.17 -12.78 -10.21
N GLN A 101 -9.35 -11.93 -11.23
CA GLN A 101 -9.14 -12.34 -12.62
C GLN A 101 -7.67 -12.63 -12.91
N GLN A 102 -6.74 -11.83 -12.40
CA GLN A 102 -5.30 -12.05 -12.56
C GLN A 102 -4.83 -13.32 -11.83
N LEU A 103 -5.38 -13.60 -10.66
CA LEU A 103 -5.03 -14.78 -9.86
C LEU A 103 -5.50 -16.11 -10.48
N ARG A 104 -6.41 -16.10 -11.45
CA ARG A 104 -6.81 -17.33 -12.18
C ARG A 104 -5.66 -17.93 -13.01
N LYS A 105 -4.78 -17.09 -13.55
CA LYS A 105 -3.60 -17.50 -14.31
C LYS A 105 -2.48 -16.47 -14.10
N PRO A 106 -1.83 -16.49 -12.93
CA PRO A 106 -0.82 -15.50 -12.62
C PRO A 106 0.42 -15.72 -13.49
N LEU A 107 0.92 -14.65 -14.10
CA LEU A 107 2.18 -14.64 -14.85
C LEU A 107 3.29 -14.05 -13.97
N GLU A 108 4.50 -14.58 -14.05
CA GLU A 108 5.66 -14.06 -13.32
C GLU A 108 5.92 -12.58 -13.63
N ALA A 109 5.74 -12.16 -14.89
CA ALA A 109 5.85 -10.77 -15.31
C ALA A 109 4.89 -9.82 -14.56
N GLN A 110 3.79 -10.32 -14.02
CA GLN A 110 2.80 -9.57 -13.25
C GLN A 110 3.05 -9.62 -11.74
N GLY A 111 4.08 -10.32 -11.28
CA GLY A 111 4.33 -10.57 -9.86
C GLY A 111 4.40 -9.29 -9.03
N ARG A 112 5.06 -8.24 -9.53
CA ARG A 112 5.13 -6.94 -8.83
C ARG A 112 3.76 -6.29 -8.69
N GLU A 113 2.95 -6.29 -9.74
CA GLU A 113 1.63 -5.68 -9.73
C GLU A 113 0.66 -6.47 -8.84
N ILE A 114 0.67 -7.81 -8.92
CA ILE A 114 -0.12 -8.66 -8.02
C ILE A 114 0.25 -8.42 -6.56
N THR A 115 1.56 -8.36 -6.24
CA THR A 115 2.04 -8.10 -4.88
C THR A 115 1.60 -6.73 -4.37
N ARG A 116 1.70 -5.70 -5.23
CA ARG A 116 1.24 -4.33 -4.91
C ARG A 116 -0.26 -4.30 -4.66
N GLN A 117 -1.07 -4.92 -5.52
CA GLN A 117 -2.52 -4.96 -5.38
C GLN A 117 -2.96 -5.70 -4.11
N LEU A 118 -2.31 -6.83 -3.79
CA LEU A 118 -2.56 -7.55 -2.53
C LEU A 118 -2.29 -6.68 -1.30
N TYR A 119 -1.21 -5.90 -1.32
CA TYR A 119 -0.90 -4.96 -0.24
C TYR A 119 -1.96 -3.86 -0.15
N LEU A 120 -2.30 -3.20 -1.26
CA LEU A 120 -3.29 -2.13 -1.26
C LEU A 120 -4.68 -2.62 -0.82
N LEU A 121 -5.13 -3.76 -1.31
CA LEU A 121 -6.41 -4.34 -0.88
C LEU A 121 -6.41 -4.73 0.59
N ALA A 122 -5.30 -5.28 1.09
CA ALA A 122 -5.22 -5.58 2.52
C ALA A 122 -5.27 -4.33 3.40
N THR A 123 -4.58 -3.25 2.98
CA THR A 123 -4.64 -1.96 3.68
C THR A 123 -6.04 -1.36 3.58
N GLY A 124 -6.65 -1.35 2.39
CA GLY A 124 -8.01 -0.87 2.19
C GLY A 124 -9.04 -1.61 3.02
N ALA A 125 -8.95 -2.95 3.10
CA ALA A 125 -9.83 -3.75 3.94
C ALA A 125 -9.72 -3.39 5.42
N GLN A 126 -8.51 -3.17 5.93
CA GLN A 126 -8.30 -2.73 7.32
C GLN A 126 -8.88 -1.33 7.56
N LEU A 127 -8.66 -0.40 6.64
CA LEU A 127 -9.22 0.94 6.75
C LEU A 127 -10.75 0.92 6.70
N LEU A 128 -11.37 0.14 5.81
CA LEU A 128 -12.82 0.01 5.72
C LEU A 128 -13.45 -0.61 6.99
N GLN A 129 -12.70 -1.47 7.69
CA GLN A 129 -13.17 -2.09 8.95
C GLN A 129 -13.00 -1.19 10.17
N PHE A 130 -11.90 -0.42 10.25
CA PHE A 130 -11.48 0.18 11.52
C PHE A 130 -11.29 1.69 11.48
N ALA A 131 -11.19 2.30 10.29
CA ALA A 131 -11.01 3.74 10.17
C ALA A 131 -12.37 4.46 10.00
N PRO A 132 -12.42 5.78 10.27
CA PRO A 132 -13.58 6.58 9.91
C PRO A 132 -13.93 6.44 8.42
N PRO A 133 -15.20 6.30 8.03
CA PRO A 133 -15.61 6.05 6.64
C PRO A 133 -15.05 7.06 5.64
N SER A 134 -14.98 8.35 6.00
CA SER A 134 -14.42 9.40 5.14
C SER A 134 -12.93 9.16 4.80
N ILE A 135 -12.14 8.66 5.75
CA ILE A 135 -10.72 8.34 5.56
C ILE A 135 -10.59 7.10 4.70
N ALA A 136 -11.33 6.03 5.02
CA ALA A 136 -11.28 4.78 4.27
C ALA A 136 -11.66 4.97 2.81
N GLN A 137 -12.78 5.67 2.53
CA GLN A 137 -13.25 5.94 1.18
C GLN A 137 -12.29 6.86 0.39
N ALA A 138 -11.75 7.91 1.02
CA ALA A 138 -10.74 8.77 0.40
C ALA A 138 -9.50 7.97 0.01
N TRP A 139 -9.01 7.12 0.91
CA TRP A 139 -7.86 6.26 0.65
C TRP A 139 -8.14 5.26 -0.49
N CYS A 140 -9.28 4.56 -0.47
CA CYS A 140 -9.65 3.63 -1.53
C CYS A 140 -9.72 4.31 -2.90
N ARG A 141 -10.33 5.50 -2.97
CA ARG A 141 -10.40 6.29 -4.20
C ARG A 141 -9.00 6.70 -4.69
N MET A 142 -8.13 7.15 -3.80
CA MET A 142 -6.78 7.60 -4.14
C MET A 142 -5.87 6.45 -4.58
N MET A 143 -5.89 5.33 -3.86
CA MET A 143 -4.90 4.27 -4.03
C MET A 143 -5.35 3.13 -4.95
N LEU A 144 -6.67 2.92 -5.09
CA LEU A 144 -7.24 1.84 -5.89
C LEU A 144 -7.86 2.31 -7.22
N ASP A 145 -8.01 3.62 -7.44
CA ASP A 145 -8.47 4.17 -8.72
C ASP A 145 -7.32 4.78 -9.51
N ILE A 146 -6.94 4.11 -10.60
CA ILE A 146 -5.87 4.55 -11.50
C ILE A 146 -6.17 5.93 -12.14
N ARG A 147 -7.43 6.32 -12.21
CA ARG A 147 -7.86 7.61 -12.80
C ARG A 147 -7.97 8.74 -11.77
N GLY A 148 -7.96 8.43 -10.50
CA GLY A 148 -8.28 9.38 -9.42
C GLY A 148 -7.07 10.09 -8.79
N ALA A 149 -5.85 9.66 -9.07
CA ALA A 149 -4.67 10.15 -8.36
C ALA A 149 -4.41 11.66 -8.48
N SER A 150 -4.84 12.31 -9.57
CA SER A 150 -4.63 13.76 -9.75
C SER A 150 -5.76 14.64 -9.18
N VAL A 151 -7.00 14.12 -9.12
CA VAL A 151 -8.16 14.91 -8.67
C VAL A 151 -8.36 14.84 -7.15
N VAL A 152 -7.86 13.77 -6.52
CA VAL A 152 -8.07 13.52 -5.08
C VAL A 152 -7.12 14.31 -4.20
N ALA A 153 -5.95 14.69 -4.71
CA ALA A 153 -4.98 15.48 -3.96
C ALA A 153 -5.58 16.80 -3.44
N GLU A 154 -6.39 17.49 -4.23
CA GLU A 154 -7.02 18.75 -3.83
C GLU A 154 -8.11 18.58 -2.78
N GLN A 155 -8.92 17.53 -2.85
CA GLN A 155 -10.08 17.32 -1.96
C GLN A 155 -9.71 16.71 -0.61
N VAL A 156 -8.76 15.78 -0.58
CA VAL A 156 -8.23 15.20 0.66
C VAL A 156 -7.41 16.23 1.43
N GLN A 157 -6.71 17.09 0.73
CA GLN A 157 -5.91 18.15 1.35
C GLN A 157 -6.78 19.16 2.09
N SER A 158 -7.94 19.54 1.55
CA SER A 158 -8.91 20.43 2.22
C SER A 158 -9.47 19.80 3.50
N ASP A 159 -9.90 18.56 3.46
CA ASP A 159 -10.51 17.88 4.61
C ASP A 159 -9.51 17.55 5.72
N LEU A 160 -8.26 17.23 5.37
CA LEU A 160 -7.19 16.98 6.34
C LEU A 160 -6.67 18.27 6.96
N LEU A 161 -6.56 19.35 6.18
CA LEU A 161 -6.19 20.68 6.67
C LEU A 161 -7.26 21.24 7.61
N LEU A 162 -8.55 21.11 7.27
CA LEU A 162 -9.64 21.52 8.14
C LEU A 162 -9.65 20.76 9.48
N ARG A 163 -9.27 19.50 9.50
CA ARG A 163 -9.14 18.72 10.74
C ARG A 163 -7.89 19.08 11.56
N ALA A 164 -6.79 19.40 10.89
CA ALA A 164 -5.54 19.82 11.56
C ALA A 164 -5.67 21.24 12.15
N THR A 165 -6.49 22.11 11.56
CA THR A 165 -6.71 23.50 12.01
C THR A 165 -7.97 23.68 12.87
N GLY A 166 -8.88 22.74 12.88
CA GLY A 166 -10.19 22.82 13.56
C GLY A 166 -10.20 22.35 15.02
N GLY A 167 -9.04 22.12 15.62
CA GLY A 167 -8.94 21.70 17.02
C GLY A 167 -8.75 22.82 18.05
N ALA A 168 -8.99 24.07 17.68
CA ALA A 168 -8.97 25.22 18.59
C ALA A 168 -10.31 25.96 18.55
N GLY A 169 -11.28 25.42 19.30
CA GLY A 169 -12.58 26.03 19.57
C GLY A 169 -13.16 25.39 20.80
#